data_413d05efb584fba4f6d38afd48184dfe
#
_entry.id   413d05efb584fba4f6d38afd48184dfe
#
_cell.length_a   1.000
_cell.length_b   1.000
_cell.length_c   1.000
_cell.angle_alpha   90.00
_cell.angle_beta   90.00
_cell.angle_gamma   90.00
#
_symmetry.space_group_name_H-M   'P 1'
#
loop_
_entity.id
_entity.type
_entity.pdbx_description
1 polymer ?
#
loop_
_entity_poly.entity_id
_entity_poly.type
_entity_poly.pdbx_seq_one_letter_code
_entity_poly.pdbx_strand_id
1 'polypeptide(L)'
;MRYIIGIIIELTDIKIDIEYRVSGRKLRPFPSITSAQEDKMDLDKLRKLLKDVSEGAVDVEEALFKLKGLPFEDIGFAKIDYHRPLRGGCAEVIFCQGKTPEQVANIVERLAQHSQDILATRASPEVFARVRQLPLDLEYHEMARIIVANPNRERKKVGQIVVASAGTADMPVAEEAAVTAEVLGNQVDRLYDVGVAGLHRLLDNREKLFRANVVIAVAGMEGALASVIGGLLDKPVIAVPTSVGYGASLGGFSALLTMLNSCASGVSVVNIDNGFGAGFQASMINKMAVRE
;
A
#
# COMPACT_ATOMS: atom_id res chain seq x y z
N MET A 1 21.57 -19.93 -26.12
CA MET A 1 20.20 -20.18 -26.56
C MET A 1 19.47 -18.84 -26.54
N ARG A 2 19.31 -18.19 -27.70
CA ARG A 2 18.75 -16.83 -27.81
C ARG A 2 17.25 -16.92 -27.92
N TYR A 3 16.53 -16.29 -27.01
CA TYR A 3 15.09 -16.10 -27.12
C TYR A 3 14.82 -14.83 -27.90
N ILE A 4 14.16 -14.95 -29.06
CA ILE A 4 13.66 -13.81 -29.83
C ILE A 4 12.18 -13.71 -29.52
N ILE A 5 11.80 -12.65 -28.80
CA ILE A 5 10.39 -12.24 -28.66
C ILE A 5 10.13 -11.24 -29.78
N GLY A 6 9.37 -11.64 -30.80
CA GLY A 6 8.89 -10.76 -31.84
C GLY A 6 7.50 -10.24 -31.49
N ILE A 7 7.38 -8.93 -31.29
CA ILE A 7 6.08 -8.25 -31.16
C ILE A 7 5.81 -7.61 -32.53
N ILE A 8 4.77 -8.08 -33.21
CA ILE A 8 4.24 -7.41 -34.43
C ILE A 8 3.03 -6.60 -33.96
N ILE A 9 3.13 -5.28 -34.07
CA ILE A 9 2.01 -4.35 -33.83
C ILE A 9 1.51 -3.89 -35.19
N GLU A 10 0.35 -4.36 -35.62
CA GLU A 10 -0.41 -3.75 -36.71
C GLU A 10 -1.42 -2.77 -36.13
N LEU A 11 -1.24 -1.50 -36.49
CA LEU A 11 -2.11 -0.40 -36.09
C LEU A 11 -3.19 -0.18 -37.18
N THR A 12 -4.23 -0.99 -37.15
CA THR A 12 -5.53 -0.62 -37.76
C THR A 12 -6.63 -1.34 -36.99
N ASP A 13 -7.46 -0.54 -36.30
CA ASP A 13 -8.59 -0.98 -35.48
C ASP A 13 -8.22 -1.88 -34.28
N ILE A 14 -8.08 -1.22 -33.13
CA ILE A 14 -7.64 -1.73 -31.82
C ILE A 14 -8.17 -3.14 -31.48
N LYS A 15 -7.55 -4.16 -32.07
CA LYS A 15 -7.52 -5.54 -31.55
C LYS A 15 -6.07 -5.94 -31.44
N ILE A 16 -5.57 -5.97 -30.17
CA ILE A 16 -4.23 -6.48 -29.87
C ILE A 16 -4.35 -8.00 -29.78
N ASP A 17 -4.05 -8.71 -30.85
CA ASP A 17 -3.84 -10.15 -30.83
C ASP A 17 -2.37 -10.44 -30.46
N ILE A 18 -2.12 -10.85 -29.24
CA ILE A 18 -0.79 -11.26 -28.78
C ILE A 18 -0.65 -12.76 -29.07
N GLU A 19 0.10 -13.13 -30.14
CA GLU A 19 0.49 -14.53 -30.36
C GLU A 19 1.70 -14.92 -29.52
N TYR A 20 1.52 -15.85 -28.60
CA TYR A 20 2.63 -16.45 -27.85
C TYR A 20 3.11 -17.73 -28.54
N ARG A 21 4.38 -17.78 -28.92
CA ARG A 21 5.02 -19.01 -29.42
C ARG A 21 6.21 -19.37 -28.55
N VAL A 22 6.18 -20.57 -28.00
CA VAL A 22 7.33 -21.19 -27.31
C VAL A 22 7.65 -22.48 -28.06
N SER A 23 8.89 -22.62 -28.53
CA SER A 23 9.42 -23.81 -29.23
C SER A 23 8.55 -24.31 -30.38
N GLY A 24 7.99 -23.40 -31.21
CA GLY A 24 7.26 -23.78 -32.44
C GLY A 24 5.83 -24.30 -32.25
N ARG A 25 5.32 -24.38 -31.03
CA ARG A 25 3.93 -24.75 -30.74
C ARG A 25 3.08 -23.52 -30.41
N LYS A 26 1.93 -23.39 -31.08
CA LYS A 26 0.89 -22.41 -30.78
C LYS A 26 0.31 -22.75 -29.42
N LEU A 27 0.50 -21.88 -28.42
CA LEU A 27 -0.24 -21.99 -27.17
C LEU A 27 -1.69 -21.58 -27.41
N ARG A 28 -2.63 -22.33 -26.84
CA ARG A 28 -4.03 -21.89 -26.86
C ARG A 28 -4.10 -20.53 -26.19
N PRO A 29 -4.81 -19.55 -26.80
CA PRO A 29 -5.06 -18.29 -26.11
C PRO A 29 -5.68 -18.61 -24.74
N PHE A 30 -5.24 -17.89 -23.71
CA PHE A 30 -5.98 -17.89 -22.46
C PHE A 30 -7.45 -17.66 -22.78
N PRO A 31 -8.39 -18.39 -22.15
CA PRO A 31 -9.79 -18.11 -22.34
C PRO A 31 -9.96 -16.59 -22.17
N SER A 32 -10.46 -15.93 -23.21
CA SER A 32 -10.87 -14.55 -23.11
C SER A 32 -11.70 -14.47 -21.83
N ILE A 33 -11.35 -13.55 -20.95
CA ILE A 33 -12.26 -13.12 -19.90
C ILE A 33 -13.38 -12.43 -20.67
N THR A 34 -14.26 -13.25 -21.26
CA THR A 34 -15.56 -12.80 -21.71
C THR A 34 -16.14 -12.15 -20.48
N SER A 35 -16.56 -10.89 -20.64
CA SER A 35 -17.30 -10.11 -19.69
C SER A 35 -18.04 -11.07 -18.74
N ALA A 36 -17.45 -11.34 -17.56
CA ALA A 36 -18.21 -11.87 -16.47
C ALA A 36 -19.33 -10.86 -16.37
N GLN A 37 -20.54 -11.27 -16.74
CA GLN A 37 -21.75 -10.54 -16.42
C GLN A 37 -21.53 -10.10 -15.01
N GLU A 38 -21.41 -8.80 -14.79
CA GLU A 38 -21.30 -8.21 -13.46
C GLU A 38 -22.58 -8.66 -12.74
N ASP A 39 -22.44 -9.73 -11.98
CA ASP A 39 -23.51 -10.27 -11.16
C ASP A 39 -23.63 -9.29 -10.00
N LYS A 40 -24.25 -8.12 -10.31
CA LYS A 40 -24.57 -7.10 -9.32
C LYS A 40 -25.36 -7.79 -8.24
N MET A 41 -24.79 -7.87 -7.04
CA MET A 41 -25.53 -8.31 -5.88
C MET A 41 -26.62 -7.26 -5.63
N ASP A 42 -27.80 -7.48 -6.20
CA ASP A 42 -28.96 -6.65 -5.94
C ASP A 42 -29.50 -6.91 -4.52
N LEU A 43 -30.39 -6.06 -4.04
CA LEU A 43 -30.98 -6.17 -2.71
C LEU A 43 -31.71 -7.51 -2.50
N ASP A 44 -32.21 -8.14 -3.55
CA ASP A 44 -32.91 -9.42 -3.46
C ASP A 44 -31.95 -10.58 -3.25
N LYS A 45 -30.79 -10.58 -3.91
CA LYS A 45 -29.71 -11.55 -3.66
C LYS A 45 -29.15 -11.40 -2.25
N LEU A 46 -28.98 -10.16 -1.77
CA LEU A 46 -28.54 -9.90 -0.40
C LEU A 46 -29.56 -10.37 0.64
N ARG A 47 -30.85 -10.08 0.44
CA ARG A 47 -31.94 -10.58 1.29
C ARG A 47 -31.96 -12.10 1.33
N LYS A 48 -31.82 -12.75 0.18
CA LYS A 48 -31.75 -14.20 0.09
C LYS A 48 -30.58 -14.74 0.89
N LEU A 49 -29.38 -14.18 0.70
CA LEU A 49 -28.18 -14.60 1.44
C LEU A 49 -28.38 -14.48 2.96
N LEU A 50 -28.91 -13.33 3.43
CA LEU A 50 -29.16 -13.12 4.86
C LEU A 50 -30.22 -14.09 5.40
N LYS A 51 -31.23 -14.42 4.60
CA LYS A 51 -32.23 -15.42 4.94
C LYS A 51 -31.61 -16.81 5.03
N ASP A 52 -30.80 -17.20 4.05
CA ASP A 52 -30.10 -18.48 4.02
C ASP A 52 -29.18 -18.65 5.26
N VAL A 53 -28.54 -17.55 5.72
CA VAL A 53 -27.77 -17.54 6.97
C VAL A 53 -28.68 -17.74 8.19
N SER A 54 -29.81 -17.03 8.24
CA SER A 54 -30.74 -17.11 9.37
C SER A 54 -31.40 -18.49 9.50
N GLU A 55 -31.57 -19.19 8.40
CA GLU A 55 -32.13 -20.54 8.32
C GLU A 55 -31.06 -21.64 8.47
N GLY A 56 -29.77 -21.25 8.63
CA GLY A 56 -28.65 -22.19 8.77
C GLY A 56 -28.25 -22.92 7.48
N ALA A 57 -28.81 -22.51 6.32
CA ALA A 57 -28.48 -23.06 5.02
C ALA A 57 -27.10 -22.63 4.51
N VAL A 58 -26.61 -21.48 4.96
CA VAL A 58 -25.28 -20.93 4.68
C VAL A 58 -24.66 -20.50 6.01
N ASP A 59 -23.41 -20.89 6.27
CA ASP A 59 -22.72 -20.45 7.46
C ASP A 59 -22.25 -18.98 7.33
N VAL A 60 -21.93 -18.36 8.48
CA VAL A 60 -21.55 -16.94 8.53
C VAL A 60 -20.26 -16.67 7.72
N GLU A 61 -19.27 -17.56 7.78
CA GLU A 61 -18.01 -17.39 7.07
C GLU A 61 -18.17 -17.52 5.55
N GLU A 62 -19.04 -18.46 5.11
CA GLU A 62 -19.41 -18.60 3.70
C GLU A 62 -20.17 -17.36 3.20
N ALA A 63 -21.06 -16.80 4.01
CA ALA A 63 -21.76 -15.56 3.68
C ALA A 63 -20.80 -14.38 3.56
N LEU A 64 -19.87 -14.22 4.50
CA LEU A 64 -18.82 -13.20 4.44
C LEU A 64 -17.93 -13.36 3.19
N PHE A 65 -17.62 -14.58 2.81
CA PHE A 65 -16.87 -14.86 1.58
C PHE A 65 -17.63 -14.42 0.33
N LYS A 66 -18.94 -14.73 0.25
CA LYS A 66 -19.81 -14.28 -0.85
C LYS A 66 -19.95 -12.74 -0.90
N LEU A 67 -20.00 -12.08 0.26
CA LEU A 67 -20.07 -10.63 0.37
C LEU A 67 -18.77 -9.92 -0.04
N LYS A 68 -17.63 -10.57 -0.05
CA LYS A 68 -16.35 -10.00 -0.53
C LYS A 68 -16.36 -9.58 -2.01
N GLY A 69 -17.27 -10.08 -2.81
CA GLY A 69 -17.46 -9.76 -4.23
C GLY A 69 -18.46 -8.65 -4.53
N LEU A 70 -18.90 -7.88 -3.53
CA LEU A 70 -19.94 -6.86 -3.71
C LEU A 70 -19.55 -5.66 -4.59
N PRO A 71 -20.56 -4.99 -5.23
CA PRO A 71 -20.32 -3.95 -6.21
C PRO A 71 -19.72 -2.66 -5.63
N PHE A 72 -19.07 -1.91 -6.49
CA PHE A 72 -18.57 -0.55 -6.26
C PHE A 72 -19.64 0.50 -6.62
N GLU A 73 -19.54 1.70 -6.06
CA GLU A 73 -20.32 2.87 -6.52
C GLU A 73 -19.57 3.56 -7.66
N ASP A 74 -20.22 3.71 -8.80
CA ASP A 74 -19.68 4.47 -9.94
C ASP A 74 -20.16 5.93 -9.85
N ILE A 75 -19.23 6.85 -9.60
CA ILE A 75 -19.47 8.30 -9.55
C ILE A 75 -19.04 8.99 -10.87
N GLY A 76 -18.90 8.23 -11.95
CA GLY A 76 -18.57 8.70 -13.30
C GLY A 76 -17.06 8.77 -13.54
N PHE A 77 -16.30 9.49 -12.74
CA PHE A 77 -14.84 9.61 -12.85
C PHE A 77 -14.08 8.67 -11.91
N ALA A 78 -14.75 8.02 -10.96
CA ALA A 78 -14.16 7.05 -10.05
C ALA A 78 -15.17 5.96 -9.67
N LYS A 79 -14.64 4.78 -9.33
CA LYS A 79 -15.40 3.65 -8.80
C LYS A 79 -14.99 3.42 -7.36
N ILE A 80 -15.91 3.63 -6.42
CA ILE A 80 -15.64 3.60 -4.97
C ILE A 80 -15.97 2.22 -4.42
N ASP A 81 -14.99 1.57 -3.80
CA ASP A 81 -15.10 0.23 -3.24
C ASP A 81 -15.36 0.27 -1.71
N TYR A 82 -16.61 0.28 -1.32
CA TYR A 82 -16.99 0.26 0.10
C TYR A 82 -16.72 -1.07 0.81
N HIS A 83 -16.45 -2.14 0.07
CA HIS A 83 -16.23 -3.48 0.63
C HIS A 83 -14.76 -3.83 0.81
N ARG A 84 -13.87 -2.93 0.46
CA ARG A 84 -12.42 -3.13 0.65
C ARG A 84 -12.03 -3.45 2.11
N PRO A 85 -12.68 -2.89 3.15
CA PRO A 85 -12.44 -3.28 4.54
C PRO A 85 -12.67 -4.77 4.81
N LEU A 86 -13.67 -5.38 4.17
CA LEU A 86 -13.98 -6.81 4.34
C LEU A 86 -12.94 -7.73 3.66
N ARG A 87 -12.25 -7.24 2.62
CA ARG A 87 -11.23 -8.01 1.88
C ARG A 87 -9.82 -7.75 2.38
N GLY A 88 -9.51 -6.50 2.65
CA GLY A 88 -8.15 -6.02 2.94
C GLY A 88 -7.95 -5.48 4.35
N GLY A 89 -8.99 -5.43 5.19
CA GLY A 89 -8.92 -4.95 6.57
C GLY A 89 -8.72 -3.44 6.72
N CYS A 90 -8.77 -2.66 5.63
CA CYS A 90 -8.74 -1.19 5.66
C CYS A 90 -9.68 -0.60 4.61
N ALA A 91 -10.12 0.64 4.83
CA ALA A 91 -10.89 1.42 3.87
C ALA A 91 -10.12 1.59 2.55
N GLU A 92 -10.83 1.99 1.49
CA GLU A 92 -10.17 2.36 0.24
C GLU A 92 -9.24 3.55 0.48
N VAL A 93 -8.05 3.49 -0.16
CA VAL A 93 -7.03 4.52 -0.05
C VAL A 93 -7.02 5.37 -1.30
N ILE A 94 -7.06 6.68 -1.12
CA ILE A 94 -7.10 7.64 -2.22
C ILE A 94 -5.67 8.04 -2.57
N PHE A 95 -5.24 7.73 -3.78
CA PHE A 95 -4.00 8.26 -4.35
C PHE A 95 -4.29 9.63 -4.99
N CYS A 96 -3.85 10.72 -4.35
CA CYS A 96 -4.22 12.07 -4.77
C CYS A 96 -3.44 12.57 -6.00
N GLN A 97 -2.22 12.08 -6.19
CA GLN A 97 -1.39 12.51 -7.32
C GLN A 97 -2.09 12.27 -8.66
N GLY A 98 -2.20 13.29 -9.48
CA GLY A 98 -2.89 13.24 -10.78
C GLY A 98 -4.41 13.42 -10.71
N LYS A 99 -4.98 13.63 -9.51
CA LYS A 99 -6.39 14.00 -9.34
C LYS A 99 -6.52 15.49 -9.06
N THR A 100 -7.64 16.08 -9.45
CA THR A 100 -7.97 17.46 -9.06
C THR A 100 -8.40 17.52 -7.60
N PRO A 101 -8.26 18.69 -6.91
CA PRO A 101 -8.75 18.83 -5.54
C PRO A 101 -10.24 18.49 -5.37
N GLU A 102 -11.08 18.82 -6.36
CA GLU A 102 -12.50 18.48 -6.38
C GLU A 102 -12.74 16.98 -6.46
N GLN A 103 -11.99 16.28 -7.30
CA GLN A 103 -12.10 14.82 -7.40
C GLN A 103 -11.77 14.16 -6.09
N VAL A 104 -10.69 14.58 -5.43
CA VAL A 104 -10.29 14.04 -4.11
C VAL A 104 -11.37 14.33 -3.07
N ALA A 105 -11.86 15.58 -2.99
CA ALA A 105 -12.90 15.96 -2.04
C ALA A 105 -14.17 15.13 -2.21
N ASN A 106 -14.63 14.93 -3.45
CA ASN A 106 -15.81 14.12 -3.73
C ASN A 106 -15.62 12.65 -3.33
N ILE A 107 -14.44 12.05 -3.56
CA ILE A 107 -14.14 10.68 -3.13
C ILE A 107 -14.12 10.58 -1.61
N VAL A 108 -13.44 11.54 -0.92
CA VAL A 108 -13.39 11.59 0.55
C VAL A 108 -14.80 11.70 1.13
N GLU A 109 -15.63 12.59 0.61
CA GLU A 109 -16.99 12.79 1.08
C GLU A 109 -17.84 11.52 0.95
N ARG A 110 -17.73 10.80 -0.16
CA ARG A 110 -18.44 9.53 -0.37
C ARG A 110 -17.96 8.44 0.58
N LEU A 111 -16.64 8.25 0.69
CA LEU A 111 -16.09 7.25 1.60
C LEU A 111 -16.43 7.54 3.06
N ALA A 112 -16.49 8.82 3.46
CA ALA A 112 -16.78 9.25 4.82
C ALA A 112 -18.19 8.90 5.30
N GLN A 113 -19.12 8.62 4.40
CA GLN A 113 -20.48 8.19 4.74
C GLN A 113 -20.50 6.76 5.30
N HIS A 114 -19.49 5.95 5.00
CA HIS A 114 -19.48 4.50 5.30
C HIS A 114 -18.21 4.01 5.97
N SER A 115 -17.17 4.84 6.07
CA SER A 115 -15.84 4.43 6.53
C SER A 115 -15.21 5.42 7.50
N GLN A 116 -14.38 4.88 8.39
CA GLN A 116 -13.43 5.63 9.22
C GLN A 116 -12.00 5.38 8.72
N ASP A 117 -11.05 6.16 9.20
CA ASP A 117 -9.62 6.04 8.87
C ASP A 117 -9.34 6.08 7.36
N ILE A 118 -10.01 6.99 6.66
CA ILE A 118 -9.85 7.18 5.22
C ILE A 118 -8.50 7.86 4.97
N LEU A 119 -7.63 7.18 4.25
CA LEU A 119 -6.32 7.69 3.88
C LEU A 119 -6.36 8.29 2.48
N ALA A 120 -5.92 9.55 2.35
CA ALA A 120 -5.63 10.18 1.07
C ALA A 120 -4.13 10.50 1.01
N THR A 121 -3.38 9.71 0.23
CA THR A 121 -1.92 9.79 0.14
C THR A 121 -1.48 10.71 -0.99
N ARG A 122 -0.25 11.24 -0.88
CA ARG A 122 0.31 12.20 -1.85
C ARG A 122 -0.56 13.46 -2.03
N ALA A 123 -1.27 13.86 -0.96
CA ALA A 123 -2.09 15.07 -0.95
C ALA A 123 -1.21 16.31 -0.92
N SER A 124 -1.45 17.25 -1.84
CA SER A 124 -0.82 18.57 -1.80
C SER A 124 -1.57 19.50 -0.84
N PRO A 125 -0.96 20.62 -0.42
CA PRO A 125 -1.64 21.63 0.39
C PRO A 125 -2.95 22.14 -0.26
N GLU A 126 -3.00 22.25 -1.59
CA GLU A 126 -4.20 22.69 -2.32
C GLU A 126 -5.31 21.63 -2.22
N VAL A 127 -4.96 20.35 -2.31
CA VAL A 127 -5.92 19.24 -2.09
C VAL A 127 -6.46 19.32 -0.66
N PHE A 128 -5.59 19.51 0.33
CA PHE A 128 -6.04 19.62 1.72
C PHE A 128 -6.93 20.85 1.93
N ALA A 129 -6.57 22.02 1.36
CA ALA A 129 -7.37 23.23 1.45
C ALA A 129 -8.80 23.03 0.92
N ARG A 130 -8.96 22.19 -0.11
CA ARG A 130 -10.30 21.85 -0.67
C ARG A 130 -11.02 20.82 0.21
N VAL A 131 -10.35 19.75 0.64
CA VAL A 131 -10.95 18.70 1.49
C VAL A 131 -11.35 19.27 2.86
N ARG A 132 -10.60 20.23 3.41
CA ARG A 132 -10.89 20.90 4.69
C ARG A 132 -12.24 21.64 4.72
N GLN A 133 -12.83 21.94 3.56
CA GLN A 133 -14.16 22.57 3.48
C GLN A 133 -15.30 21.57 3.75
N LEU A 134 -15.02 20.26 3.77
CA LEU A 134 -16.01 19.25 4.11
C LEU A 134 -16.29 19.24 5.63
N PRO A 135 -17.52 18.94 6.05
CA PRO A 135 -17.90 18.86 7.47
C PRO A 135 -17.42 17.52 8.09
N LEU A 136 -16.11 17.27 8.09
CA LEU A 136 -15.49 16.03 8.54
C LEU A 136 -14.39 16.30 9.57
N ASP A 137 -14.11 15.33 10.44
CA ASP A 137 -12.90 15.33 11.27
C ASP A 137 -11.70 14.97 10.37
N LEU A 138 -10.72 15.85 10.31
CA LEU A 138 -9.60 15.75 9.37
C LEU A 138 -8.28 15.99 10.08
N GLU A 139 -7.29 15.16 9.77
CA GLU A 139 -5.89 15.36 10.14
C GLU A 139 -5.05 15.47 8.86
N TYR A 140 -4.14 16.46 8.80
CA TYR A 140 -3.20 16.59 7.70
C TYR A 140 -1.77 16.44 8.20
N HIS A 141 -1.12 15.39 7.77
CA HIS A 141 0.28 15.11 8.02
C HIS A 141 1.10 15.68 6.87
N GLU A 142 1.51 16.95 7.01
CA GLU A 142 2.11 17.71 5.91
C GLU A 142 3.36 17.02 5.34
N MET A 143 4.29 16.57 6.20
CA MET A 143 5.52 15.90 5.77
C MET A 143 5.23 14.59 5.03
N ALA A 144 4.28 13.79 5.50
CA ALA A 144 3.82 12.56 4.86
C ALA A 144 2.94 12.82 3.63
N ARG A 145 2.42 14.03 3.47
CA ARG A 145 1.41 14.41 2.49
C ARG A 145 0.18 13.48 2.55
N ILE A 146 -0.26 13.18 3.77
CA ILE A 146 -1.43 12.32 4.02
C ILE A 146 -2.52 13.13 4.68
N ILE A 147 -3.75 13.02 4.15
CA ILE A 147 -4.96 13.42 4.84
C ILE A 147 -5.59 12.16 5.42
N VAL A 148 -5.95 12.22 6.69
CA VAL A 148 -6.77 11.20 7.36
C VAL A 148 -8.14 11.81 7.61
N ALA A 149 -9.19 11.20 7.04
CA ALA A 149 -10.55 11.65 7.28
C ALA A 149 -11.28 10.64 8.19
N ASN A 150 -12.06 11.19 9.14
CA ASN A 150 -12.77 10.45 10.18
C ASN A 150 -11.83 9.49 10.96
N PRO A 151 -10.72 9.99 11.58
CA PRO A 151 -9.77 9.15 12.30
C PRO A 151 -10.45 8.47 13.49
N ASN A 152 -10.26 7.15 13.61
CA ASN A 152 -10.71 6.40 14.78
C ASN A 152 -9.72 6.55 15.94
N ARG A 153 -9.93 7.57 16.76
CA ARG A 153 -9.05 7.91 17.89
C ARG A 153 -9.10 6.87 19.04
N GLU A 154 -10.13 6.04 19.06
CA GLU A 154 -10.30 5.00 20.10
C GLU A 154 -9.64 3.68 19.68
N ARG A 155 -9.12 3.59 18.46
CA ARG A 155 -8.47 2.37 17.98
C ARG A 155 -7.26 2.02 18.84
N LYS A 156 -7.31 0.85 19.47
CA LYS A 156 -6.19 0.31 20.22
C LYS A 156 -5.04 -0.04 19.28
N LYS A 157 -3.88 0.56 19.49
CA LYS A 157 -2.66 0.26 18.74
C LYS A 157 -2.01 -1.01 19.26
N VAL A 158 -1.52 -1.85 18.34
CA VAL A 158 -0.95 -3.17 18.68
C VAL A 158 0.45 -3.36 18.08
N GLY A 159 1.20 -4.28 18.68
CA GLY A 159 2.55 -4.66 18.24
C GLY A 159 3.52 -3.51 18.21
N GLN A 160 4.62 -3.67 17.45
CA GLN A 160 5.66 -2.64 17.34
C GLN A 160 6.27 -2.67 15.93
N ILE A 161 6.22 -1.54 15.24
CA ILE A 161 6.89 -1.29 13.96
C ILE A 161 7.94 -0.22 14.18
N VAL A 162 9.12 -0.38 13.60
CA VAL A 162 10.13 0.68 13.56
C VAL A 162 10.25 1.17 12.12
N VAL A 163 10.22 2.50 11.94
CA VAL A 163 10.50 3.16 10.65
C VAL A 163 11.82 3.90 10.77
N ALA A 164 12.82 3.45 10.03
CA ALA A 164 14.16 4.03 10.01
C ALA A 164 14.42 4.75 8.69
N SER A 165 14.88 6.03 8.72
CA SER A 165 15.32 6.75 7.54
C SER A 165 16.83 6.98 7.54
N ALA A 166 17.47 6.88 6.37
CA ALA A 166 18.90 7.10 6.23
C ALA A 166 19.27 8.57 6.45
N GLY A 167 18.60 9.47 5.75
CA GLY A 167 18.85 10.90 5.86
C GLY A 167 17.55 11.68 6.11
N THR A 168 17.70 12.98 6.41
CA THR A 168 16.56 13.89 6.60
C THR A 168 15.75 14.09 5.32
N ALA A 169 16.39 13.98 4.15
CA ALA A 169 15.70 14.06 2.86
C ALA A 169 14.78 12.86 2.58
N ASP A 170 15.01 11.71 3.25
CA ASP A 170 14.17 10.52 3.14
C ASP A 170 12.93 10.58 4.04
N MET A 171 12.89 11.53 4.98
CA MET A 171 11.82 11.63 5.99
C MET A 171 10.42 11.70 5.41
N PRO A 172 10.14 12.39 4.29
CA PRO A 172 8.77 12.43 3.75
C PRO A 172 8.23 11.04 3.39
N VAL A 173 9.07 10.17 2.84
CA VAL A 173 8.69 8.79 2.51
C VAL A 173 8.61 7.92 3.77
N ALA A 174 9.48 8.15 4.73
CA ALA A 174 9.43 7.48 6.03
C ALA A 174 8.17 7.87 6.82
N GLU A 175 7.79 9.15 6.82
CA GLU A 175 6.53 9.60 7.44
C GLU A 175 5.30 9.05 6.71
N GLU A 176 5.31 8.95 5.38
CA GLU A 176 4.23 8.28 4.66
C GLU A 176 4.04 6.84 5.16
N ALA A 177 5.13 6.10 5.37
CA ALA A 177 5.08 4.75 5.91
C ALA A 177 4.60 4.73 7.38
N ALA A 178 5.13 5.62 8.22
CA ALA A 178 4.80 5.68 9.64
C ALA A 178 3.32 6.03 9.87
N VAL A 179 2.84 7.10 9.26
CA VAL A 179 1.44 7.53 9.38
C VAL A 179 0.49 6.45 8.83
N THR A 180 0.83 5.83 7.70
CA THR A 180 0.04 4.72 7.16
C THR A 180 -0.08 3.58 8.18
N ALA A 181 1.03 3.15 8.77
CA ALA A 181 1.04 2.08 9.75
C ALA A 181 0.26 2.47 11.02
N GLU A 182 0.37 3.71 11.51
CA GLU A 182 -0.34 4.21 12.69
C GLU A 182 -1.86 4.25 12.49
N VAL A 183 -2.32 4.75 11.35
CA VAL A 183 -3.76 4.78 10.99
C VAL A 183 -4.32 3.36 10.87
N LEU A 184 -3.51 2.41 10.41
CA LEU A 184 -3.87 1.01 10.38
C LEU A 184 -3.84 0.33 11.77
N GLY A 185 -3.56 1.06 12.85
CA GLY A 185 -3.68 0.57 14.23
C GLY A 185 -2.42 -0.10 14.79
N ASN A 186 -1.24 0.31 14.35
CA ASN A 186 0.02 -0.21 14.88
C ASN A 186 0.74 0.81 15.76
N GLN A 187 1.53 0.34 16.74
CA GLN A 187 2.52 1.17 17.41
C GLN A 187 3.71 1.37 16.49
N VAL A 188 4.18 2.61 16.36
CA VAL A 188 5.26 2.97 15.43
C VAL A 188 6.30 3.82 16.14
N ASP A 189 7.54 3.36 16.14
CA ASP A 189 8.72 4.13 16.53
C ASP A 189 9.41 4.67 15.28
N ARG A 190 9.80 5.95 15.35
CA ARG A 190 10.55 6.64 14.30
C ARG A 190 12.02 6.75 14.66
N LEU A 191 12.90 6.29 13.76
CA LEU A 191 14.37 6.41 13.85
C LEU A 191 14.87 7.15 12.62
N TYR A 192 14.94 8.47 12.70
CA TYR A 192 15.33 9.29 11.56
C TYR A 192 16.79 9.68 11.62
N ASP A 193 17.38 9.92 10.43
CA ASP A 193 18.76 10.31 10.24
C ASP A 193 19.77 9.30 10.83
N VAL A 194 19.54 8.00 10.58
CA VAL A 194 20.39 6.89 11.04
C VAL A 194 21.13 6.22 9.88
N GLY A 195 21.51 6.99 8.87
CA GLY A 195 22.24 6.52 7.69
C GLY A 195 23.58 5.90 8.00
N VAL A 196 24.05 5.04 7.10
CA VAL A 196 25.28 4.22 7.28
C VAL A 196 26.57 5.05 7.36
N ALA A 197 26.58 6.28 6.87
CA ALA A 197 27.71 7.21 7.04
C ALA A 197 27.95 7.61 8.50
N GLY A 198 26.92 7.43 9.35
CA GLY A 198 27.04 7.62 10.81
C GLY A 198 26.47 6.41 11.55
N LEU A 199 27.02 5.22 11.30
CA LEU A 199 26.50 3.95 11.78
C LEU A 199 26.27 3.88 13.30
N HIS A 200 27.05 4.63 14.10
CA HIS A 200 26.87 4.74 15.55
C HIS A 200 25.45 5.21 15.91
N ARG A 201 24.85 6.11 15.14
CA ARG A 201 23.48 6.61 15.36
C ARG A 201 22.44 5.48 15.29
N LEU A 202 22.61 4.57 14.36
CA LEU A 202 21.76 3.37 14.26
C LEU A 202 22.01 2.42 15.44
N LEU A 203 23.28 2.16 15.76
CA LEU A 203 23.67 1.22 16.82
C LEU A 203 23.24 1.70 18.21
N ASP A 204 23.22 2.99 18.47
CA ASP A 204 22.71 3.56 19.73
C ASP A 204 21.21 3.32 19.94
N ASN A 205 20.48 3.07 18.84
CA ASN A 205 19.03 2.77 18.85
C ASN A 205 18.71 1.28 18.70
N ARG A 206 19.70 0.38 18.80
CA ARG A 206 19.51 -1.07 18.55
C ARG A 206 18.42 -1.70 19.40
N GLU A 207 18.19 -1.25 20.63
CA GLU A 207 17.15 -1.81 21.48
C GLU A 207 15.74 -1.59 20.91
N LYS A 208 15.47 -0.45 20.28
CA LYS A 208 14.20 -0.20 19.58
C LYS A 208 14.03 -1.15 18.42
N LEU A 209 15.11 -1.34 17.63
CA LEU A 209 15.11 -2.27 16.50
C LEU A 209 14.81 -3.71 16.94
N PHE A 210 15.42 -4.18 18.03
CA PHE A 210 15.24 -5.55 18.53
C PHE A 210 13.82 -5.82 19.06
N ARG A 211 13.10 -4.79 19.52
CA ARG A 211 11.71 -4.90 20.00
C ARG A 211 10.69 -4.90 18.88
N ALA A 212 11.07 -4.52 17.67
CA ALA A 212 10.16 -4.46 16.54
C ALA A 212 9.74 -5.86 16.08
N ASN A 213 8.51 -6.01 15.61
CA ASN A 213 8.04 -7.18 14.88
C ASN A 213 8.45 -7.11 13.39
N VAL A 214 8.61 -5.90 12.88
CA VAL A 214 9.02 -5.60 11.51
C VAL A 214 9.66 -4.21 11.46
N VAL A 215 10.67 -4.03 10.63
CA VAL A 215 11.34 -2.75 10.41
C VAL A 215 11.13 -2.28 8.98
N ILE A 216 10.81 -1.00 8.82
CA ILE A 216 10.80 -0.33 7.51
C ILE A 216 12.09 0.49 7.41
N ALA A 217 12.92 0.20 6.41
CA ALA A 217 14.19 0.88 6.16
C ALA A 217 14.09 1.74 4.90
N VAL A 218 14.10 3.07 5.07
CA VAL A 218 13.90 4.05 4.00
C VAL A 218 15.24 4.73 3.68
N ALA A 219 15.70 4.61 2.45
CA ALA A 219 16.99 5.17 2.04
C ALA A 219 17.04 5.50 0.55
N GLY A 220 17.58 6.67 0.22
CA GLY A 220 18.03 7.04 -1.11
C GLY A 220 19.51 6.71 -1.36
N MET A 221 20.14 7.46 -2.26
CA MET A 221 21.55 7.28 -2.63
C MET A 221 21.87 5.84 -3.07
N GLU A 222 22.67 5.12 -2.29
CA GLU A 222 23.05 3.71 -2.51
C GLU A 222 22.15 2.70 -1.79
N GLY A 223 21.26 3.15 -0.90
CA GLY A 223 20.29 2.26 -0.25
C GLY A 223 20.85 1.28 0.78
N ALA A 224 22.06 1.47 1.28
CA ALA A 224 22.77 0.48 2.10
C ALA A 224 22.14 0.24 3.49
N LEU A 225 21.37 1.19 4.02
CA LEU A 225 20.73 1.09 5.34
C LEU A 225 19.92 -0.20 5.51
N ALA A 226 19.18 -0.60 4.49
CA ALA A 226 18.35 -1.79 4.52
C ALA A 226 19.17 -3.07 4.75
N SER A 227 20.31 -3.20 4.08
CA SER A 227 21.22 -4.35 4.25
C SER A 227 21.85 -4.39 5.65
N VAL A 228 22.22 -3.23 6.20
CA VAL A 228 22.80 -3.12 7.53
C VAL A 228 21.76 -3.51 8.60
N ILE A 229 20.55 -2.98 8.52
CA ILE A 229 19.46 -3.34 9.44
C ILE A 229 19.12 -4.83 9.31
N GLY A 230 19.02 -5.36 8.08
CA GLY A 230 18.72 -6.76 7.84
C GLY A 230 19.81 -7.72 8.35
N GLY A 231 21.07 -7.26 8.38
CA GLY A 231 22.19 -8.02 8.98
C GLY A 231 22.22 -7.98 10.51
N LEU A 232 21.56 -7.02 11.13
CA LEU A 232 21.50 -6.87 12.59
C LEU A 232 20.33 -7.60 13.25
N LEU A 233 19.29 -7.94 12.47
CA LEU A 233 18.00 -8.37 13.02
C LEU A 233 17.61 -9.77 12.53
N ASP A 234 16.85 -10.45 13.36
CA ASP A 234 16.10 -11.68 13.05
C ASP A 234 14.64 -11.39 12.63
N LYS A 235 14.35 -10.15 12.28
CA LYS A 235 12.99 -9.65 11.93
C LYS A 235 12.89 -9.31 10.46
N PRO A 236 11.68 -9.39 9.86
CA PRO A 236 11.46 -8.91 8.50
C PRO A 236 11.82 -7.43 8.36
N VAL A 237 12.50 -7.09 7.27
CA VAL A 237 12.84 -5.72 6.90
C VAL A 237 12.17 -5.39 5.56
N ILE A 238 11.37 -4.33 5.55
CA ILE A 238 10.80 -3.78 4.32
C ILE A 238 11.64 -2.60 3.88
N ALA A 239 12.37 -2.76 2.80
CA ALA A 239 13.24 -1.75 2.25
C ALA A 239 12.47 -0.84 1.29
N VAL A 240 12.60 0.46 1.50
CA VAL A 240 11.97 1.50 0.68
C VAL A 240 13.06 2.33 0.03
N PRO A 241 13.38 2.10 -1.24
CA PRO A 241 14.27 3.00 -1.97
C PRO A 241 13.56 4.35 -2.16
N THR A 242 14.30 5.45 -2.02
CA THR A 242 13.77 6.77 -2.32
C THR A 242 14.41 7.36 -3.57
N SER A 243 13.70 8.30 -4.22
CA SER A 243 14.23 9.06 -5.36
C SER A 243 15.30 10.09 -4.94
N VAL A 244 15.59 10.20 -3.65
CA VAL A 244 16.61 11.10 -3.09
C VAL A 244 18.01 10.66 -3.55
N GLY A 245 18.70 11.58 -4.20
CA GLY A 245 20.06 11.32 -4.69
C GLY A 245 20.39 12.21 -5.90
N TYR A 246 21.57 12.00 -6.45
CA TYR A 246 22.06 12.72 -7.63
C TYR A 246 22.97 11.82 -8.48
N GLY A 247 23.33 12.28 -9.69
CA GLY A 247 24.24 11.56 -10.59
C GLY A 247 23.76 10.14 -10.89
N ALA A 248 24.56 9.15 -10.54
CA ALA A 248 24.28 7.73 -10.79
C ALA A 248 23.14 7.14 -9.97
N SER A 249 22.54 7.91 -9.05
CA SER A 249 21.32 7.50 -8.31
C SER A 249 20.13 7.26 -9.22
N LEU A 250 20.06 7.94 -10.40
CA LEU A 250 19.01 7.79 -11.41
C LEU A 250 17.60 7.80 -10.81
N GLY A 251 17.32 8.76 -9.90
CA GLY A 251 16.00 8.89 -9.28
C GLY A 251 15.59 7.72 -8.39
N GLY A 252 16.56 7.12 -7.69
CA GLY A 252 16.34 6.01 -6.74
C GLY A 252 16.60 4.63 -7.33
N PHE A 253 16.93 4.53 -8.61
CA PHE A 253 17.19 3.22 -9.25
C PHE A 253 18.40 2.52 -8.66
N SER A 254 19.47 3.25 -8.29
CA SER A 254 20.63 2.70 -7.61
C SER A 254 20.24 2.09 -6.24
N ALA A 255 19.47 2.81 -5.44
CA ALA A 255 18.98 2.32 -4.17
C ALA A 255 18.10 1.06 -4.34
N LEU A 256 17.18 1.08 -5.32
CA LEU A 256 16.33 -0.08 -5.64
C LEU A 256 17.16 -1.32 -5.98
N LEU A 257 18.14 -1.20 -6.88
CA LEU A 257 18.98 -2.33 -7.28
C LEU A 257 19.84 -2.83 -6.12
N THR A 258 20.39 -1.95 -5.30
CA THR A 258 21.16 -2.34 -4.11
C THR A 258 20.30 -3.14 -3.13
N MET A 259 19.07 -2.66 -2.85
CA MET A 259 18.16 -3.32 -1.94
C MET A 259 17.70 -4.69 -2.48
N LEU A 260 17.42 -4.80 -3.78
CA LEU A 260 17.06 -6.07 -4.44
C LEU A 260 18.20 -7.09 -4.43
N ASN A 261 19.46 -6.64 -4.42
CA ASN A 261 20.66 -7.48 -4.37
C ASN A 261 21.23 -7.62 -2.95
N SER A 262 20.44 -7.29 -1.91
CA SER A 262 20.89 -7.42 -0.53
C SER A 262 21.21 -8.87 -0.18
N CYS A 263 22.36 -9.11 0.47
CA CYS A 263 22.72 -10.42 1.04
C CYS A 263 21.94 -10.74 2.33
N ALA A 264 21.26 -9.77 2.93
CA ALA A 264 20.46 -9.99 4.13
C ALA A 264 19.15 -10.67 3.76
N SER A 265 18.96 -11.92 4.19
CA SER A 265 17.88 -12.82 3.74
C SER A 265 16.48 -12.36 4.13
N GLY A 266 16.32 -11.50 5.14
CA GLY A 266 15.03 -11.00 5.64
C GLY A 266 14.54 -9.72 4.97
N VAL A 267 15.22 -9.22 3.92
CA VAL A 267 14.88 -7.96 3.24
C VAL A 267 13.92 -8.21 2.08
N SER A 268 12.79 -7.51 2.12
CA SER A 268 11.83 -7.38 1.01
C SER A 268 11.83 -5.94 0.53
N VAL A 269 11.63 -5.71 -0.77
CA VAL A 269 11.74 -4.36 -1.36
C VAL A 269 10.41 -3.93 -1.96
N VAL A 270 9.99 -2.70 -1.67
CA VAL A 270 8.86 -2.05 -2.33
C VAL A 270 9.35 -1.11 -3.44
N ASN A 271 8.43 -0.54 -4.20
CA ASN A 271 8.78 0.41 -5.25
C ASN A 271 9.41 1.70 -4.70
N ILE A 272 10.09 2.46 -5.55
CA ILE A 272 10.69 3.76 -5.22
C ILE A 272 9.61 4.71 -4.67
N ASP A 273 9.93 5.40 -3.57
CA ASP A 273 9.07 6.34 -2.84
C ASP A 273 7.72 5.74 -2.38
N ASN A 274 7.62 4.42 -2.24
CA ASN A 274 6.38 3.77 -1.83
C ASN A 274 6.32 3.57 -0.31
N GLY A 275 6.29 4.66 0.46
CA GLY A 275 6.12 4.63 1.91
C GLY A 275 4.79 4.01 2.31
N PHE A 276 3.70 4.35 1.60
CA PHE A 276 2.38 3.76 1.84
C PHE A 276 2.41 2.23 1.75
N GLY A 277 2.97 1.67 0.66
CA GLY A 277 3.03 0.22 0.47
C GLY A 277 3.83 -0.48 1.56
N ALA A 278 4.93 0.13 2.02
CA ALA A 278 5.73 -0.39 3.12
C ALA A 278 4.97 -0.36 4.45
N GLY A 279 4.31 0.76 4.78
CA GLY A 279 3.48 0.89 5.98
C GLY A 279 2.34 -0.11 6.03
N PHE A 280 1.70 -0.34 4.87
CA PHE A 280 0.63 -1.32 4.73
C PHE A 280 1.12 -2.76 4.95
N GLN A 281 2.22 -3.16 4.28
CA GLN A 281 2.79 -4.49 4.44
C GLN A 281 3.29 -4.72 5.87
N ALA A 282 3.98 -3.72 6.46
CA ALA A 282 4.42 -3.79 7.85
C ALA A 282 3.24 -3.98 8.81
N SER A 283 2.12 -3.28 8.59
CA SER A 283 0.90 -3.46 9.37
C SER A 283 0.36 -4.89 9.29
N MET A 284 0.38 -5.51 8.10
CA MET A 284 -0.06 -6.91 7.94
C MET A 284 0.84 -7.86 8.74
N ILE A 285 2.16 -7.73 8.60
CA ILE A 285 3.15 -8.56 9.30
C ILE A 285 3.02 -8.39 10.83
N ASN A 286 2.96 -7.14 11.29
CA ASN A 286 2.84 -6.82 12.72
C ASN A 286 1.58 -7.42 13.34
N LYS A 287 0.44 -7.33 12.64
CA LYS A 287 -0.83 -7.92 13.09
C LYS A 287 -0.80 -9.45 13.12
N MET A 288 -0.08 -10.09 12.22
CA MET A 288 0.11 -11.55 12.26
C MET A 288 0.95 -11.97 13.47
N ALA A 289 1.98 -11.18 13.82
CA ALA A 289 2.86 -11.47 14.96
C ALA A 289 2.17 -11.31 16.34
N VAL A 290 1.05 -10.58 16.41
CA VAL A 290 0.29 -10.36 17.67
C VAL A 290 -1.04 -11.13 17.75
N ARG A 291 -1.36 -11.92 16.70
CA ARG A 291 -2.48 -12.86 16.73
C ARG A 291 -1.96 -14.17 17.31
N GLU A 292 -2.06 -14.31 18.61
CA GLU A 292 -2.02 -15.59 19.31
C GLU A 292 -3.41 -15.95 19.82
#